data_6dd22ddc9352166c8119e930d1f5fbc2
#
_entry.id   6dd22ddc9352166c8119e930d1f5fbc2
#
_cell.length_a   1.000
_cell.length_b   1.000
_cell.length_c   1.000
_cell.angle_alpha   90.00
_cell.angle_beta   90.00
_cell.angle_gamma   90.00
#
_symmetry.space_group_name_H-M   'P 1'
#
loop_
_entity.id
_entity.type
_entity.pdbx_description
1 polymer ?
#
loop_
_entity_poly.entity_id
_entity_poly.type
_entity_poly.pdbx_seq_one_letter_code
_entity_poly.pdbx_strand_id
1 'polypeptide(L)'
;SALYDITPIRDTESLTNPFTTVSSSPIVTVTDSSHGASVGDFVTFTDGTTNNVLDGIEFNNEFEITTIVDANNYKITYSSNATGATAGGGGSVTASYQITIGPATSTYGYGWGVLTWGLSTWGTARSSSSVTLNARQWSLDNFGEDLIATAFNGILQGVQQLDP
;
A
#
# COMPACT_ATOMS: atom_id res chain seq x y z
N SER A 1 -10.11 12.66 21.59
CA SER A 1 -9.48 11.33 21.47
C SER A 1 -8.71 11.30 20.16
N ALA A 2 -7.43 11.00 20.18
CA ALA A 2 -6.62 10.84 19.00
C ALA A 2 -6.81 9.40 18.47
N LEU A 3 -6.93 9.25 17.16
CA LEU A 3 -6.87 7.97 16.51
C LEU A 3 -5.43 7.72 16.04
N TYR A 4 -4.90 6.57 16.36
CA TYR A 4 -3.57 6.15 15.94
C TYR A 4 -3.70 4.97 15.00
N ASP A 5 -2.96 5.01 13.88
CA ASP A 5 -2.81 3.86 13.03
C ASP A 5 -1.83 2.88 13.69
N ILE A 6 -2.27 1.66 13.91
CA ILE A 6 -1.49 0.56 14.51
C ILE A 6 -1.14 -0.52 13.49
N THR A 7 -1.31 -0.25 12.19
CA THR A 7 -0.99 -1.22 11.15
C THR A 7 0.52 -1.48 11.13
N PRO A 8 0.96 -2.74 11.30
CA PRO A 8 2.39 -3.04 11.34
C PRO A 8 3.11 -2.69 10.03
N ILE A 9 4.35 -2.24 10.16
CA ILE A 9 5.22 -1.96 9.02
C ILE A 9 5.84 -3.26 8.53
N ARG A 10 5.74 -3.52 7.24
CA ARG A 10 6.33 -4.66 6.54
C ARG A 10 7.81 -4.44 6.28
N ASP A 11 8.13 -3.23 5.82
CA ASP A 11 9.47 -2.85 5.35
C ASP A 11 9.68 -1.34 5.46
N THR A 12 10.94 -0.93 5.55
CA THR A 12 11.33 0.48 5.59
C THR A 12 12.55 0.68 4.72
N GLU A 13 12.46 1.55 3.72
CA GLU A 13 13.53 1.83 2.79
C GLU A 13 13.88 3.32 2.73
N SER A 14 15.17 3.62 2.48
CA SER A 14 15.65 4.98 2.26
C SER A 14 15.78 5.24 0.77
N LEU A 15 14.97 6.17 0.27
CA LEU A 15 14.90 6.52 -1.14
C LEU A 15 15.58 7.88 -1.39
N THR A 16 16.16 8.04 -2.57
CA THR A 16 16.76 9.31 -2.99
C THR A 16 16.06 9.83 -4.24
N ASN A 17 15.44 11.01 -4.13
CA ASN A 17 14.69 11.64 -5.21
C ASN A 17 13.66 10.73 -5.87
N PRO A 18 12.78 10.05 -5.09
CA PRO A 18 11.92 9.00 -5.64
C PRO A 18 10.73 9.53 -6.46
N PHE A 19 10.37 10.80 -6.31
CA PHE A 19 9.10 11.31 -6.82
C PHE A 19 9.21 11.91 -8.22
N THR A 20 8.31 11.50 -9.10
CA THR A 20 8.13 12.11 -10.43
C THR A 20 6.70 12.63 -10.54
N THR A 21 6.56 13.93 -10.72
CA THR A 21 5.29 14.66 -10.84
C THR A 21 5.02 15.02 -12.30
N VAL A 22 3.74 15.21 -12.61
CA VAL A 22 3.28 15.70 -13.91
C VAL A 22 2.38 16.92 -13.67
N SER A 23 2.69 18.03 -14.32
CA SER A 23 1.91 19.28 -14.17
C SER A 23 0.41 19.06 -14.42
N SER A 24 -0.40 19.66 -13.58
CA SER A 24 -1.87 19.54 -13.62
C SER A 24 -2.40 18.11 -13.41
N SER A 25 -1.60 17.21 -12.82
CA SER A 25 -2.01 15.84 -12.47
C SER A 25 -1.87 15.61 -10.96
N PRO A 26 -2.80 14.90 -10.32
CA PRO A 26 -2.68 14.49 -8.92
C PRO A 26 -1.87 13.20 -8.77
N ILE A 27 -1.48 12.57 -9.88
CA ILE A 27 -0.80 11.27 -9.89
C ILE A 27 0.71 11.50 -9.83
N VAL A 28 1.36 10.86 -8.88
CA VAL A 28 2.81 10.86 -8.71
C VAL A 28 3.34 9.46 -8.92
N THR A 29 4.40 9.34 -9.71
CA THR A 29 5.15 8.09 -9.84
C THR A 29 6.25 8.07 -8.80
N VAL A 30 6.34 6.98 -8.06
CA VAL A 30 7.38 6.71 -7.07
C VAL A 30 8.31 5.64 -7.62
N THR A 31 9.62 5.92 -7.58
CA THR A 31 10.66 4.98 -7.97
C THR A 31 11.29 4.39 -6.73
N ASP A 32 11.15 3.08 -6.59
CA ASP A 32 11.71 2.29 -5.49
C ASP A 32 12.01 0.86 -6.00
N SER A 33 13.25 0.47 -5.94
CA SER A 33 13.73 -0.79 -6.53
C SER A 33 13.24 -2.00 -5.73
N SER A 34 12.49 -2.88 -6.40
CA SER A 34 12.00 -4.13 -5.81
C SER A 34 11.05 -3.91 -4.60
N HIS A 35 10.24 -2.87 -4.65
CA HIS A 35 9.35 -2.44 -3.54
C HIS A 35 8.40 -3.52 -3.01
N GLY A 36 8.15 -4.58 -3.75
CA GLY A 36 7.31 -5.71 -3.33
C GLY A 36 5.87 -5.35 -2.95
N ALA A 37 5.42 -4.13 -3.26
CA ALA A 37 4.09 -3.66 -2.93
C ALA A 37 3.06 -4.09 -3.98
N SER A 38 1.79 -4.10 -3.56
CA SER A 38 0.62 -4.39 -4.38
C SER A 38 -0.33 -3.20 -4.41
N VAL A 39 -1.23 -3.18 -5.38
CA VAL A 39 -2.31 -2.18 -5.42
C VAL A 39 -3.18 -2.31 -4.16
N GLY A 40 -3.44 -1.20 -3.50
CA GLY A 40 -4.17 -1.13 -2.24
C GLY A 40 -3.31 -1.24 -0.98
N ASP A 41 -1.99 -1.43 -1.12
CA ASP A 41 -1.06 -1.30 0.00
C ASP A 41 -0.87 0.17 0.36
N PHE A 42 -0.45 0.43 1.61
CA PHE A 42 -0.17 1.77 2.10
C PHE A 42 1.31 1.97 2.35
N VAL A 43 1.79 3.17 2.04
CA VAL A 43 3.15 3.61 2.29
C VAL A 43 3.13 4.98 2.96
N THR A 44 3.91 5.15 4.01
CA THR A 44 4.13 6.44 4.66
C THR A 44 5.51 6.95 4.30
N PHE A 45 5.57 8.16 3.76
CA PHE A 45 6.84 8.83 3.51
C PHE A 45 7.16 9.79 4.64
N THR A 46 8.41 9.76 5.08
CA THR A 46 8.95 10.74 6.03
C THR A 46 10.33 11.19 5.55
N ASP A 47 10.60 12.47 5.66
CA ASP A 47 11.97 12.97 5.56
C ASP A 47 12.38 13.59 6.90
N GLY A 48 13.68 13.76 7.10
CA GLY A 48 14.20 14.38 8.31
C GLY A 48 13.97 15.90 8.38
N THR A 49 13.27 16.50 7.40
CA THR A 49 12.97 17.92 7.31
C THR A 49 11.45 18.15 7.44
N THR A 50 11.07 19.30 7.98
CA THR A 50 9.66 19.69 8.08
C THR A 50 9.16 20.08 6.68
N ASN A 51 8.20 19.36 6.13
CA ASN A 51 7.52 19.61 4.86
C ASN A 51 8.34 19.27 3.60
N ASN A 52 8.34 17.99 3.23
CA ASN A 52 8.76 17.60 1.88
C ASN A 52 7.69 17.97 0.87
N VAL A 53 7.78 19.18 0.32
CA VAL A 53 6.83 19.68 -0.68
C VAL A 53 7.53 19.77 -2.03
N LEU A 54 7.03 19.04 -3.03
CA LEU A 54 7.46 19.08 -4.41
C LEU A 54 6.28 19.43 -5.30
N ASP A 55 6.39 20.47 -6.10
CA ASP A 55 5.34 20.93 -7.02
C ASP A 55 3.96 21.13 -6.35
N GLY A 56 3.96 21.58 -5.08
CA GLY A 56 2.73 21.80 -4.29
C GLY A 56 2.13 20.56 -3.67
N ILE A 57 2.78 19.40 -3.79
CA ILE A 57 2.39 18.13 -3.16
C ILE A 57 3.24 17.93 -1.91
N GLU A 58 2.60 17.69 -0.77
CA GLU A 58 3.26 17.36 0.50
C GLU A 58 3.39 15.84 0.62
N PHE A 59 4.64 15.35 0.75
CA PHE A 59 4.94 13.93 0.79
C PHE A 59 5.10 13.35 2.19
N ASN A 60 5.25 14.15 3.25
CA ASN A 60 5.29 13.64 4.62
C ASN A 60 3.91 13.17 5.09
N ASN A 61 3.39 12.14 4.45
CA ASN A 61 2.04 11.62 4.64
C ASN A 61 1.97 10.14 4.28
N GLU A 62 0.84 9.52 4.62
CA GLU A 62 0.47 8.19 4.18
C GLU A 62 -0.26 8.25 2.83
N PHE A 63 0.07 7.31 1.95
CA PHE A 63 -0.53 7.18 0.62
C PHE A 63 -0.92 5.75 0.31
N GLU A 64 -2.08 5.60 -0.32
CA GLU A 64 -2.46 4.33 -0.95
C GLU A 64 -1.75 4.18 -2.30
N ILE A 65 -1.21 2.99 -2.55
CA ILE A 65 -0.62 2.62 -3.83
C ILE A 65 -1.74 2.27 -4.80
N THR A 66 -2.00 3.16 -5.74
CA THR A 66 -3.15 3.05 -6.66
C THR A 66 -2.85 2.23 -7.90
N THR A 67 -1.60 2.15 -8.31
CA THR A 67 -1.19 1.41 -9.53
C THR A 67 0.24 0.93 -9.40
N ILE A 68 0.50 -0.33 -9.71
CA ILE A 68 1.84 -0.86 -9.92
C ILE A 68 2.20 -0.69 -11.41
N VAL A 69 3.30 -0.01 -11.69
CA VAL A 69 3.82 0.16 -13.05
C VAL A 69 4.72 -1.01 -13.43
N ASP A 70 5.68 -1.31 -12.57
CA ASP A 70 6.62 -2.44 -12.69
C ASP A 70 7.21 -2.76 -11.30
N ALA A 71 8.22 -3.62 -11.24
CA ALA A 71 8.86 -4.03 -9.98
C ALA A 71 9.59 -2.89 -9.25
N ASN A 72 9.84 -1.77 -9.90
CA ASN A 72 10.61 -0.65 -9.38
C ASN A 72 9.83 0.66 -9.34
N ASN A 73 8.59 0.68 -9.85
CA ASN A 73 7.80 1.89 -9.94
C ASN A 73 6.33 1.62 -9.63
N TYR A 74 5.75 2.51 -8.84
CA TYR A 74 4.32 2.51 -8.56
C TYR A 74 3.76 3.93 -8.57
N LYS A 75 2.45 4.09 -8.49
CA LYS A 75 1.78 5.38 -8.48
C LYS A 75 0.94 5.55 -7.24
N ILE A 76 0.99 6.77 -6.73
CA ILE A 76 0.13 7.28 -5.66
C ILE A 76 -0.70 8.44 -6.19
N THR A 77 -1.78 8.77 -5.48
CA THR A 77 -2.65 9.90 -5.87
C THR A 77 -2.76 10.88 -4.72
N TYR A 78 -2.50 12.15 -4.99
CA TYR A 78 -2.66 13.24 -4.03
C TYR A 78 -4.01 13.93 -4.19
N SER A 79 -4.43 14.68 -3.19
CA SER A 79 -5.74 15.38 -3.16
C SER A 79 -5.84 16.57 -4.12
N SER A 80 -4.70 17.12 -4.55
CA SER A 80 -4.61 18.24 -5.47
C SER A 80 -3.63 17.97 -6.61
N ASN A 81 -3.77 18.72 -7.69
CA ASN A 81 -2.90 18.60 -8.85
C ASN A 81 -1.52 19.22 -8.58
N ALA A 82 -0.47 18.60 -9.11
CA ALA A 82 0.87 19.16 -9.11
C ALA A 82 0.91 20.48 -9.90
N THR A 83 1.61 21.47 -9.36
CA THR A 83 1.79 22.80 -10.00
C THR A 83 2.92 22.80 -11.04
N GLY A 84 3.81 21.78 -10.98
CA GLY A 84 4.96 21.63 -11.87
C GLY A 84 5.11 20.18 -12.33
N ALA A 85 6.17 19.95 -13.10
CA ALA A 85 6.59 18.62 -13.54
C ALA A 85 8.06 18.43 -13.19
N THR A 86 8.34 17.58 -12.24
CA THR A 86 9.69 17.25 -11.78
C THR A 86 9.95 15.76 -11.96
N ALA A 87 11.06 15.43 -12.59
CA ALA A 87 11.52 14.04 -12.71
C ALA A 87 12.60 13.77 -11.69
N GLY A 88 12.31 12.90 -10.72
CA GLY A 88 13.25 12.53 -9.66
C GLY A 88 13.47 13.66 -8.65
N GLY A 89 12.46 13.94 -7.82
CA GLY A 89 12.51 14.93 -6.75
C GLY A 89 12.22 14.34 -5.38
N GLY A 90 12.23 15.22 -4.34
CA GLY A 90 11.88 14.88 -2.97
C GLY A 90 13.07 14.66 -2.02
N GLY A 91 14.31 14.68 -2.52
CA GLY A 91 15.49 14.52 -1.67
C GLY A 91 15.62 13.13 -1.06
N SER A 92 16.13 13.06 0.16
CA SER A 92 16.24 11.79 0.91
C SER A 92 14.97 11.56 1.70
N VAL A 93 14.28 10.48 1.42
CA VAL A 93 12.97 10.13 1.99
C VAL A 93 13.01 8.70 2.52
N THR A 94 12.41 8.48 3.69
CA THR A 94 12.15 7.15 4.21
C THR A 94 10.75 6.71 3.80
N ALA A 95 10.65 5.60 3.12
CA ALA A 95 9.39 4.94 2.77
C ALA A 95 9.14 3.81 3.76
N SER A 96 8.04 3.86 4.50
CA SER A 96 7.61 2.81 5.42
C SER A 96 6.37 2.14 4.85
N TYR A 97 6.51 0.90 4.43
CA TYR A 97 5.42 0.10 3.83
C TYR A 97 4.67 -0.65 4.91
N GLN A 98 3.37 -0.50 4.93
CA GLN A 98 2.51 -1.31 5.80
C GLN A 98 2.40 -2.74 5.27
N ILE A 99 2.06 -3.67 6.15
CA ILE A 99 1.69 -5.02 5.72
C ILE A 99 0.41 -4.96 4.89
N THR A 100 0.31 -5.84 3.89
CA THR A 100 -0.92 -5.96 3.10
C THR A 100 -2.08 -6.35 3.99
N ILE A 101 -3.03 -5.44 4.19
CA ILE A 101 -4.25 -5.70 5.00
C ILE A 101 -5.24 -6.64 4.30
N GLY A 102 -4.99 -6.97 3.03
CA GLY A 102 -5.85 -7.79 2.19
C GLY A 102 -7.02 -7.00 1.61
N PRO A 103 -7.84 -7.62 0.76
CA PRO A 103 -8.97 -6.95 0.13
C PRO A 103 -10.06 -6.63 1.16
N ALA A 104 -10.69 -5.46 1.02
CA ALA A 104 -11.83 -5.05 1.86
C ALA A 104 -13.07 -5.93 1.65
N THR A 105 -13.18 -6.58 0.49
CA THR A 105 -14.30 -7.46 0.14
C THR A 105 -13.78 -8.81 -0.31
N SER A 106 -14.53 -9.88 0.03
CA SER A 106 -14.25 -11.19 -0.53
C SER A 106 -14.69 -11.25 -2.00
N THR A 107 -13.85 -11.84 -2.84
CA THR A 107 -14.23 -12.17 -4.21
C THR A 107 -14.62 -13.64 -4.30
N TYR A 108 -15.66 -13.93 -5.09
CA TYR A 108 -16.11 -15.30 -5.28
C TYR A 108 -15.05 -16.12 -6.03
N GLY A 109 -14.78 -17.31 -5.51
CA GLY A 109 -13.83 -18.24 -6.10
C GLY A 109 -14.36 -18.95 -7.36
N TYR A 110 -13.64 -19.97 -7.77
CA TYR A 110 -14.03 -20.84 -8.86
C TYR A 110 -15.07 -21.88 -8.39
N GLY A 111 -16.10 -22.10 -9.17
CA GLY A 111 -17.08 -23.12 -8.90
C GLY A 111 -18.28 -23.06 -9.82
N TRP A 112 -19.12 -24.07 -9.77
CA TRP A 112 -20.39 -24.12 -10.45
C TRP A 112 -21.33 -23.04 -9.88
N GLY A 113 -21.86 -22.17 -10.74
CA GLY A 113 -22.77 -21.10 -10.33
C GLY A 113 -22.11 -19.80 -9.86
N VAL A 114 -20.79 -19.68 -9.94
CA VAL A 114 -20.07 -18.45 -9.63
C VAL A 114 -19.84 -17.64 -10.91
N LEU A 115 -20.30 -16.38 -10.93
CA LEU A 115 -20.28 -15.48 -12.08
C LEU A 115 -21.22 -15.93 -13.24
N THR A 116 -21.15 -15.20 -14.35
CA THR A 116 -22.04 -15.39 -15.50
C THR A 116 -21.78 -16.75 -16.19
N TRP A 117 -22.86 -17.49 -16.47
CA TRP A 117 -22.79 -18.71 -17.26
C TRP A 117 -22.22 -18.41 -18.66
N GLY A 118 -21.32 -19.27 -19.14
CA GLY A 118 -20.77 -19.16 -20.49
C GLY A 118 -19.51 -18.30 -20.61
N LEU A 119 -18.89 -17.89 -19.53
CA LEU A 119 -17.71 -17.02 -19.52
C LEU A 119 -16.40 -17.72 -19.93
N SER A 120 -16.42 -19.01 -20.27
CA SER A 120 -15.25 -19.77 -20.74
C SER A 120 -15.70 -21.00 -21.50
N THR A 121 -14.83 -21.53 -22.34
CA THR A 121 -15.06 -22.80 -23.05
C THR A 121 -14.94 -23.98 -22.07
N TRP A 122 -15.71 -25.03 -22.31
CA TRP A 122 -15.62 -26.28 -21.57
C TRP A 122 -14.19 -26.83 -21.62
N GLY A 123 -13.64 -27.16 -20.46
CA GLY A 123 -12.29 -27.71 -20.34
C GLY A 123 -11.16 -26.70 -20.21
N THR A 124 -11.44 -25.40 -20.27
CA THR A 124 -10.43 -24.37 -20.06
C THR A 124 -10.51 -23.86 -18.64
N ALA A 125 -9.46 -24.09 -17.83
CA ALA A 125 -9.36 -23.54 -16.51
C ALA A 125 -9.22 -22.01 -16.56
N ARG A 126 -9.94 -21.31 -15.70
CA ARG A 126 -9.76 -19.85 -15.54
C ARG A 126 -8.39 -19.54 -14.95
N SER A 127 -7.84 -18.38 -15.32
CA SER A 127 -6.62 -17.89 -14.67
C SER A 127 -6.87 -17.66 -13.18
N SER A 128 -6.09 -18.32 -12.35
CA SER A 128 -6.14 -18.20 -10.88
C SER A 128 -5.36 -17.01 -10.33
N SER A 129 -4.67 -16.27 -11.19
CA SER A 129 -3.68 -15.26 -10.77
C SER A 129 -4.25 -13.98 -10.15
N SER A 130 -5.57 -13.82 -10.10
CA SER A 130 -6.20 -12.59 -9.60
C SER A 130 -7.43 -12.82 -8.72
N VAL A 131 -7.60 -14.02 -8.18
CA VAL A 131 -8.77 -14.32 -7.35
C VAL A 131 -8.36 -14.42 -5.88
N THR A 132 -8.64 -13.38 -5.12
CA THR A 132 -8.61 -13.45 -3.67
C THR A 132 -9.94 -14.01 -3.18
N LEU A 133 -9.91 -15.18 -2.58
CA LEU A 133 -11.12 -15.91 -2.21
C LEU A 133 -11.78 -15.38 -0.94
N ASN A 134 -11.02 -14.82 -0.01
CA ASN A 134 -11.51 -14.33 1.26
C ASN A 134 -10.90 -12.98 1.63
N ALA A 135 -11.69 -12.11 2.23
CA ALA A 135 -11.17 -10.95 2.93
C ALA A 135 -10.26 -11.40 4.07
N ARG A 136 -9.22 -10.63 4.35
CA ARG A 136 -8.31 -10.94 5.44
C ARG A 136 -9.02 -10.74 6.78
N GLN A 137 -8.97 -11.76 7.61
CA GLN A 137 -9.48 -11.70 8.98
C GLN A 137 -8.31 -11.54 9.94
N TRP A 138 -8.46 -10.63 10.90
CA TRP A 138 -7.49 -10.38 11.94
C TRP A 138 -7.98 -10.89 13.27
N SER A 139 -7.11 -11.54 14.01
CA SER A 139 -7.30 -11.85 15.42
C SER A 139 -6.40 -10.95 16.23
N LEU A 140 -6.98 -10.24 17.18
CA LEU A 140 -6.29 -9.30 18.05
C LEU A 140 -6.40 -9.80 19.49
N ASP A 141 -5.29 -9.78 20.22
CA ASP A 141 -5.23 -10.09 21.65
C ASP A 141 -4.13 -9.27 22.29
N ASN A 142 -4.16 -9.11 23.60
CA ASN A 142 -3.13 -8.40 24.34
C ASN A 142 -2.27 -9.36 25.16
N PHE A 143 -0.99 -9.08 25.21
CA PHE A 143 -0.02 -9.76 26.04
C PHE A 143 0.64 -8.74 26.98
N GLY A 144 0.09 -8.59 28.19
CA GLY A 144 0.46 -7.52 29.09
C GLY A 144 -0.05 -6.16 28.56
N GLU A 145 0.87 -5.25 28.29
CA GLU A 145 0.59 -3.93 27.70
C GLU A 145 0.74 -3.91 26.18
N ASP A 146 1.26 -4.99 25.59
CA ASP A 146 1.48 -5.12 24.15
C ASP A 146 0.25 -5.68 23.43
N LEU A 147 -0.06 -5.11 22.26
CA LEU A 147 -1.07 -5.65 21.35
C LEU A 147 -0.43 -6.68 20.42
N ILE A 148 -1.02 -7.86 20.34
CA ILE A 148 -0.64 -8.89 19.39
C ILE A 148 -1.71 -8.98 18.30
N ALA A 149 -1.30 -8.91 17.05
CA ALA A 149 -2.18 -9.04 15.90
C ALA A 149 -1.71 -10.19 15.01
N THR A 150 -2.62 -11.03 14.58
CA THR A 150 -2.33 -12.07 13.57
C THR A 150 -3.41 -12.09 12.50
N ALA A 151 -2.98 -12.09 11.25
CA ALA A 151 -3.88 -12.33 10.14
C ALA A 151 -4.07 -13.84 9.94
N PHE A 152 -5.25 -14.24 9.52
CA PHE A 152 -5.51 -15.64 9.13
C PHE A 152 -4.52 -16.06 8.02
N ASN A 153 -3.77 -17.13 8.26
CA ASN A 153 -2.64 -17.57 7.43
C ASN A 153 -1.47 -16.58 7.34
N GLY A 154 -1.36 -15.63 8.25
CA GLY A 154 -0.28 -14.66 8.35
C GLY A 154 0.74 -14.98 9.45
N ILE A 155 1.81 -14.20 9.47
CA ILE A 155 2.81 -14.24 10.55
C ILE A 155 2.26 -13.46 11.73
N LEU A 156 2.56 -13.89 12.95
CA LEU A 156 2.24 -13.16 14.17
C LEU A 156 2.98 -11.82 14.18
N GLN A 157 2.25 -10.74 14.31
CA GLN A 157 2.80 -9.38 14.42
C GLN A 157 2.64 -8.90 15.86
N GLY A 158 3.72 -8.42 16.46
CA GLY A 158 3.68 -7.72 17.75
C GLY A 158 3.68 -6.22 17.51
N VAL A 159 2.67 -5.54 18.00
CA VAL A 159 2.60 -4.07 17.98
C VAL A 159 2.97 -3.59 19.39
N GLN A 160 4.12 -2.97 19.53
CA GLN A 160 4.53 -2.38 20.82
C GLN A 160 3.73 -1.11 21.07
N GLN A 161 3.34 -0.91 22.32
CA GLN A 161 2.76 0.35 22.75
C GLN A 161 3.82 1.45 22.59
N LEU A 162 3.45 2.52 21.88
CA LEU A 162 4.24 3.76 21.92
C LEU A 162 4.08 4.38 23.30
N ASP A 163 5.16 4.37 24.08
CA ASP A 163 5.24 5.12 25.32
C ASP A 163 5.02 6.61 25.01
N PRO A 164 4.22 7.33 25.85
CA PRO A 164 3.87 8.74 25.63
C PRO A 164 5.07 9.69 25.74
#